data_7f21f284ee565fc4f48d89dfed4a1002
#
_entry.id   7f21f284ee565fc4f48d89dfed4a1002
#
_cell.length_a   1.000
_cell.length_b   1.000
_cell.length_c   1.000
_cell.angle_alpha   90.00
_cell.angle_beta   90.00
_cell.angle_gamma   90.00
#
_symmetry.space_group_name_H-M   'P 1'
#
loop_
_entity.id
_entity.type
_entity.pdbx_description
1 polymer ?
#
loop_
_entity_poly.entity_id
_entity_poly.type
_entity_poly.pdbx_seq_one_letter_code
_entity_poly.pdbx_strand_id
1 'polypeptide(L)'
;MNNVPARGATAATRFLDTLRSKATQRQRRAFLDEYIAWIALSQQCGTSKVATTDLLKEENALAWLAAAQRGATRRRPGLHGPTAPAAVNSMAARTSSVNAFSRWCGRPLELQPPAPEFADRLTPREAQRTLRVLAGHHPAGMLQATWERSVAVIALAIASGQGLSALHPLRLQDLDLERSPLPRICVDGQWYPIIDAVSRRALARWKATHQALTAGELKVLKGGNVDELWVTTAPGRPRGGKPAPPAGLPAAIRTLEAAHRKLTGLALGAPLLLEQFCTVEDDEEHQAAAE
;
A
#
# COMPACT_ATOMS: atom_id res chain seq x y z
N MET A 1 -15.17 4.78 -32.56
CA MET A 1 -13.95 5.60 -32.30
C MET A 1 -14.29 6.56 -31.16
N ASN A 2 -13.58 6.49 -30.05
CA ASN A 2 -13.78 7.44 -28.94
C ASN A 2 -13.38 8.83 -29.44
N ASN A 3 -14.29 9.79 -29.27
CA ASN A 3 -13.98 11.19 -29.59
C ASN A 3 -12.97 11.72 -28.54
N VAL A 4 -11.68 11.57 -28.82
CA VAL A 4 -10.61 11.97 -27.92
C VAL A 4 -10.50 13.49 -27.90
N PRO A 5 -10.61 14.15 -26.74
CA PRO A 5 -10.51 15.60 -26.65
C PRO A 5 -9.16 16.13 -27.17
N ALA A 6 -9.18 17.26 -27.86
CA ALA A 6 -7.96 17.90 -28.38
C ALA A 6 -7.02 18.40 -27.26
N ARG A 7 -7.55 18.75 -26.08
CA ARG A 7 -6.81 19.23 -24.92
C ARG A 7 -6.36 18.06 -24.05
N GLY A 8 -5.06 17.97 -23.78
CA GLY A 8 -4.43 16.87 -23.03
C GLY A 8 -5.00 16.70 -21.63
N ALA A 9 -5.20 17.78 -20.88
CA ALA A 9 -5.78 17.71 -19.53
C ALA A 9 -7.23 17.16 -19.54
N THR A 10 -8.04 17.55 -20.53
CA THR A 10 -9.40 17.04 -20.68
C THR A 10 -9.41 15.57 -21.08
N ALA A 11 -8.52 15.19 -22.00
CA ALA A 11 -8.38 13.79 -22.41
C ALA A 11 -7.93 12.91 -21.25
N ALA A 12 -6.94 13.35 -20.45
CA ALA A 12 -6.48 12.65 -19.25
C ALA A 12 -7.62 12.47 -18.23
N THR A 13 -8.40 13.50 -17.97
CA THR A 13 -9.56 13.41 -17.05
C THR A 13 -10.56 12.37 -17.53
N ARG A 14 -10.97 12.41 -18.81
CA ARG A 14 -11.92 11.42 -19.37
C ARG A 14 -11.36 9.99 -19.29
N PHE A 15 -10.09 9.80 -19.60
CA PHE A 15 -9.44 8.49 -19.43
C PHE A 15 -9.52 8.01 -17.98
N LEU A 16 -9.16 8.87 -17.03
CA LEU A 16 -9.16 8.52 -15.60
C LEU A 16 -10.56 8.13 -15.10
N ASP A 17 -11.61 8.76 -15.63
CA ASP A 17 -13.01 8.46 -15.27
C ASP A 17 -13.46 7.07 -15.75
N THR A 18 -12.76 6.47 -16.73
CA THR A 18 -13.03 5.08 -17.15
C THR A 18 -12.47 4.03 -16.20
N LEU A 19 -11.60 4.42 -15.27
CA LEU A 19 -10.91 3.48 -14.38
C LEU A 19 -11.80 3.08 -13.19
N ARG A 20 -11.96 1.78 -12.96
CA ARG A 20 -12.75 1.25 -11.83
C ARG A 20 -12.10 1.49 -10.47
N SER A 21 -10.79 1.29 -10.36
CA SER A 21 -10.05 1.41 -9.10
C SER A 21 -9.71 2.86 -8.77
N LYS A 22 -10.19 3.37 -7.65
CA LYS A 22 -9.86 4.71 -7.14
C LYS A 22 -8.38 4.89 -6.80
N ALA A 23 -7.69 3.83 -6.40
CA ALA A 23 -6.25 3.86 -6.13
C ALA A 23 -5.48 4.03 -7.46
N THR A 24 -5.80 3.23 -8.47
CA THR A 24 -5.22 3.33 -9.82
C THR A 24 -5.52 4.70 -10.44
N GLN A 25 -6.75 5.20 -10.30
CA GLN A 25 -7.14 6.52 -10.79
C GLN A 25 -6.26 7.63 -10.17
N ARG A 26 -6.07 7.61 -8.83
CA ARG A 26 -5.24 8.61 -8.14
C ARG A 26 -3.77 8.52 -8.57
N GLN A 27 -3.22 7.33 -8.67
CA GLN A 27 -1.84 7.12 -9.09
C GLN A 27 -1.61 7.62 -10.52
N ARG A 28 -2.46 7.21 -11.48
CA ARG A 28 -2.33 7.61 -12.88
C ARG A 28 -2.59 9.09 -13.06
N ARG A 29 -3.50 9.69 -12.30
CA ARG A 29 -3.72 11.13 -12.29
C ARG A 29 -2.43 11.88 -11.93
N ALA A 30 -1.77 11.49 -10.85
CA ALA A 30 -0.53 12.14 -10.42
C ALA A 30 0.55 12.11 -11.50
N PHE A 31 0.70 10.98 -12.21
CA PHE A 31 1.70 10.86 -13.28
C PHE A 31 1.31 11.59 -14.57
N LEU A 32 0.05 11.56 -14.99
CA LEU A 32 -0.40 12.29 -16.15
C LEU A 32 -0.36 13.81 -15.93
N ASP A 33 -0.73 14.29 -14.74
CA ASP A 33 -0.62 15.70 -14.37
C ASP A 33 0.86 16.16 -14.35
N GLU A 34 1.77 15.29 -13.86
CA GLU A 34 3.22 15.54 -13.91
C GLU A 34 3.71 15.63 -15.35
N TYR A 35 3.28 14.71 -16.22
CA TYR A 35 3.65 14.68 -17.64
C TYR A 35 3.15 15.91 -18.40
N ILE A 36 1.87 16.27 -18.23
CA ILE A 36 1.28 17.47 -18.83
C ILE A 36 2.03 18.73 -18.36
N ALA A 37 2.34 18.84 -17.08
CA ALA A 37 3.09 19.98 -16.54
C ALA A 37 4.51 20.05 -17.10
N TRP A 38 5.17 18.91 -17.31
CA TRP A 38 6.49 18.85 -17.90
C TRP A 38 6.47 19.33 -19.37
N ILE A 39 5.50 18.87 -20.19
CA ILE A 39 5.33 19.34 -21.57
C ILE A 39 5.02 20.85 -21.60
N ALA A 40 4.10 21.30 -20.74
CA ALA A 40 3.75 22.72 -20.65
C ALA A 40 4.98 23.59 -20.37
N LEU A 41 5.86 23.12 -19.49
CA LEU A 41 7.12 23.82 -19.17
C LEU A 41 8.07 23.81 -20.37
N SER A 42 8.25 22.69 -21.05
CA SER A 42 9.14 22.58 -22.22
C SER A 42 8.66 23.41 -23.41
N GLN A 43 7.35 23.58 -23.58
CA GLN A 43 6.72 24.39 -24.61
C GLN A 43 6.47 25.85 -24.18
N GLN A 44 6.86 26.22 -22.97
CA GLN A 44 6.61 27.55 -22.38
C GLN A 44 5.13 27.96 -22.45
N CYS A 45 4.22 27.04 -22.23
CA CYS A 45 2.77 27.27 -22.29
C CYS A 45 2.08 26.85 -20.97
N GLY A 46 0.81 27.24 -20.85
CA GLY A 46 -0.01 26.74 -19.72
C GLY A 46 -0.44 25.28 -19.90
N THR A 47 -0.62 24.54 -18.80
CA THR A 47 -1.04 23.12 -18.82
C THR A 47 -2.36 22.90 -19.59
N SER A 48 -3.26 23.88 -19.59
CA SER A 48 -4.53 23.84 -20.34
C SER A 48 -4.35 23.97 -21.85
N LYS A 49 -3.18 24.41 -22.32
CA LYS A 49 -2.86 24.58 -23.76
C LYS A 49 -2.18 23.36 -24.36
N VAL A 50 -1.66 22.44 -23.55
CA VAL A 50 -1.02 21.20 -24.03
C VAL A 50 -2.02 20.39 -24.85
N ALA A 51 -1.66 20.06 -26.10
CA ALA A 51 -2.50 19.25 -26.97
C ALA A 51 -2.39 17.76 -26.63
N THR A 52 -3.47 17.01 -26.83
CA THR A 52 -3.44 15.54 -26.65
C THR A 52 -2.42 14.88 -27.58
N THR A 53 -2.25 15.42 -28.79
CA THR A 53 -1.24 14.94 -29.75
C THR A 53 0.18 15.05 -29.22
N ASP A 54 0.48 16.04 -28.37
CA ASP A 54 1.81 16.18 -27.77
C ASP A 54 2.08 15.14 -26.70
N LEU A 55 1.03 14.69 -25.97
CA LEU A 55 1.11 13.58 -25.01
C LEU A 55 1.31 12.22 -25.71
N LEU A 56 0.98 12.12 -27.00
CA LEU A 56 1.07 10.91 -27.80
C LEU A 56 2.33 10.87 -28.69
N LYS A 57 3.26 11.80 -28.51
CA LYS A 57 4.58 11.74 -29.14
C LYS A 57 5.52 10.93 -28.26
N GLU A 58 6.12 9.90 -28.85
CA GLU A 58 7.05 9.01 -28.15
C GLU A 58 8.26 9.78 -27.62
N GLU A 59 8.80 10.70 -28.41
CA GLU A 59 9.90 11.58 -28.02
C GLU A 59 9.62 12.38 -26.73
N ASN A 60 8.40 12.89 -26.59
CA ASN A 60 8.00 13.62 -25.40
C ASN A 60 7.89 12.70 -24.17
N ALA A 61 7.33 11.52 -24.35
CA ALA A 61 7.21 10.54 -23.29
C ALA A 61 8.58 10.05 -22.79
N LEU A 62 9.47 9.73 -23.72
CA LEU A 62 10.85 9.29 -23.39
C LEU A 62 11.64 10.41 -22.69
N ALA A 63 11.55 11.65 -23.18
CA ALA A 63 12.23 12.79 -22.57
C ALA A 63 11.72 13.07 -21.14
N TRP A 64 10.39 12.98 -20.91
CA TRP A 64 9.81 13.10 -19.58
C TRP A 64 10.26 11.95 -18.65
N LEU A 65 10.25 10.71 -19.11
CA LEU A 65 10.72 9.58 -18.34
C LEU A 65 12.20 9.72 -17.97
N ALA A 66 13.04 10.15 -18.90
CA ALA A 66 14.45 10.43 -18.63
C ALA A 66 14.63 11.57 -17.61
N ALA A 67 13.80 12.63 -17.67
CA ALA A 67 13.80 13.68 -16.67
C ALA A 67 13.37 13.18 -15.30
N ALA A 68 12.34 12.32 -15.23
CA ALA A 68 11.89 11.68 -13.99
C ALA A 68 12.98 10.77 -13.38
N GLN A 69 13.67 10.00 -14.21
CA GLN A 69 14.77 9.14 -13.78
C GLN A 69 15.90 9.96 -13.15
N ARG A 70 16.20 11.15 -13.65
CA ARG A 70 17.19 12.08 -13.07
C ARG A 70 16.67 12.88 -11.87
N GLY A 71 15.41 12.69 -11.47
CA GLY A 71 14.80 13.42 -10.36
C GLY A 71 14.30 14.84 -10.71
N ALA A 72 14.39 15.26 -11.98
CA ALA A 72 14.03 16.62 -12.41
C ALA A 72 12.52 16.93 -12.35
N THR A 73 11.65 15.91 -12.27
CA THR A 73 10.20 16.10 -12.16
C THR A 73 9.69 16.15 -10.72
N ARG A 74 10.57 16.03 -9.73
CA ARG A 74 10.16 16.02 -8.32
C ARG A 74 9.61 17.36 -7.86
N ARG A 75 8.41 17.37 -7.33
CA ARG A 75 7.75 18.54 -6.73
C ARG A 75 8.02 18.69 -5.22
N ARG A 76 8.44 17.65 -4.54
CA ARG A 76 8.71 17.65 -3.09
C ARG A 76 10.05 16.98 -2.81
N PRO A 77 10.87 17.56 -1.94
CA PRO A 77 12.06 16.86 -1.44
C PRO A 77 11.60 15.56 -0.76
N GLY A 78 12.07 14.43 -1.26
CA GLY A 78 11.85 13.14 -0.62
C GLY A 78 12.90 12.87 0.45
N LEU A 79 12.79 11.72 1.12
CA LEU A 79 13.78 11.24 2.10
C LEU A 79 15.24 11.22 1.58
N HIS A 80 15.41 11.15 0.25
CA HIS A 80 16.71 11.10 -0.43
C HIS A 80 17.14 12.42 -1.06
N GLY A 81 16.48 13.52 -0.70
CA GLY A 81 16.78 14.87 -1.22
C GLY A 81 16.00 15.27 -2.48
N PRO A 82 16.11 16.54 -2.89
CA PRO A 82 15.29 17.12 -3.96
C PRO A 82 15.60 16.60 -5.37
N THR A 83 16.80 16.05 -5.58
CA THR A 83 17.30 15.58 -6.89
C THR A 83 17.47 14.06 -6.96
N ALA A 84 16.97 13.31 -5.97
CA ALA A 84 17.12 11.87 -5.99
C ALA A 84 16.36 11.25 -7.18
N PRO A 85 16.95 10.26 -7.88
CA PRO A 85 16.31 9.55 -8.98
C PRO A 85 14.96 8.96 -8.58
N ALA A 86 14.05 8.81 -9.54
CA ALA A 86 12.82 8.09 -9.30
C ALA A 86 13.14 6.59 -9.11
N ALA A 87 12.50 5.95 -8.11
CA ALA A 87 12.61 4.52 -7.90
C ALA A 87 12.08 3.73 -9.12
N VAL A 88 12.65 2.55 -9.38
CA VAL A 88 12.32 1.68 -10.53
C VAL A 88 10.81 1.42 -10.62
N ASN A 89 10.16 1.07 -9.50
CA ASN A 89 8.71 0.85 -9.46
C ASN A 89 7.91 2.12 -9.79
N SER A 90 8.42 3.29 -9.44
CA SER A 90 7.81 4.57 -9.79
C SER A 90 7.97 4.88 -11.29
N MET A 91 9.08 4.46 -11.89
CA MET A 91 9.31 4.55 -13.34
C MET A 91 8.40 3.57 -14.10
N ALA A 92 8.28 2.32 -13.66
CA ALA A 92 7.36 1.34 -14.22
C ALA A 92 5.90 1.82 -14.19
N ALA A 93 5.47 2.43 -13.08
CA ALA A 93 4.13 2.99 -12.95
C ALA A 93 3.89 4.21 -13.86
N ARG A 94 4.89 5.07 -14.08
CA ARG A 94 4.82 6.18 -15.05
C ARG A 94 4.64 5.65 -16.46
N THR A 95 5.51 4.75 -16.88
CA THR A 95 5.46 4.12 -18.21
C THR A 95 4.13 3.42 -18.46
N SER A 96 3.67 2.63 -17.49
CA SER A 96 2.36 1.97 -17.55
C SER A 96 1.19 2.97 -17.66
N SER A 97 1.30 4.13 -16.99
CA SER A 97 0.25 5.16 -17.05
C SER A 97 0.16 5.80 -18.43
N VAL A 98 1.29 6.13 -19.05
CA VAL A 98 1.33 6.68 -20.42
C VAL A 98 0.89 5.65 -21.44
N ASN A 99 1.35 4.41 -21.34
CA ASN A 99 0.91 3.32 -22.23
C ASN A 99 -0.61 3.08 -22.15
N ALA A 100 -1.19 3.11 -20.96
CA ALA A 100 -2.62 2.93 -20.79
C ALA A 100 -3.42 4.12 -21.37
N PHE A 101 -2.94 5.34 -21.17
CA PHE A 101 -3.53 6.54 -21.74
C PHE A 101 -3.44 6.55 -23.26
N SER A 102 -2.29 6.27 -23.84
CA SER A 102 -2.06 6.25 -25.30
C SER A 102 -2.92 5.18 -25.99
N ARG A 103 -3.06 3.99 -25.37
CA ARG A 103 -4.00 2.93 -25.86
C ARG A 103 -5.45 3.40 -25.82
N TRP A 104 -5.87 4.06 -24.74
CA TRP A 104 -7.22 4.63 -24.65
C TRP A 104 -7.47 5.69 -25.74
N CYS A 105 -6.46 6.48 -26.10
CA CYS A 105 -6.51 7.45 -27.20
C CYS A 105 -6.50 6.79 -28.61
N GLY A 106 -6.31 5.47 -28.71
CA GLY A 106 -6.19 4.75 -29.97
C GLY A 106 -4.84 4.93 -30.69
N ARG A 107 -3.82 5.39 -29.98
CA ARG A 107 -2.44 5.57 -30.46
C ARG A 107 -1.43 5.02 -29.47
N PRO A 108 -1.27 3.69 -29.36
CA PRO A 108 -0.39 3.06 -28.40
C PRO A 108 1.07 3.47 -28.64
N LEU A 109 1.76 3.87 -27.57
CA LEU A 109 3.20 4.19 -27.62
C LEU A 109 4.09 2.97 -27.37
N GLU A 110 3.57 1.92 -26.72
CA GLU A 110 4.25 0.65 -26.43
C GLU A 110 5.63 0.79 -25.75
N LEU A 111 5.76 1.81 -24.90
CA LEU A 111 6.97 2.05 -24.13
C LEU A 111 7.26 0.86 -23.22
N GLN A 112 8.52 0.42 -23.15
CA GLN A 112 8.93 -0.67 -22.29
C GLN A 112 9.06 -0.17 -20.84
N PRO A 113 8.22 -0.63 -19.90
CA PRO A 113 8.42 -0.32 -18.49
C PRO A 113 9.66 -1.05 -17.97
N PRO A 114 10.47 -0.44 -17.08
CA PRO A 114 11.50 -1.18 -16.39
C PRO A 114 10.85 -2.33 -15.60
N ALA A 115 11.56 -3.43 -15.46
CA ALA A 115 11.11 -4.54 -14.65
C ALA A 115 10.87 -4.06 -13.22
N PRO A 116 9.68 -4.29 -12.64
CA PRO A 116 9.41 -3.86 -11.28
C PRO A 116 10.34 -4.60 -10.32
N GLU A 117 10.98 -3.86 -9.43
CA GLU A 117 11.69 -4.41 -8.29
C GLU A 117 10.66 -4.77 -7.22
N PHE A 118 10.42 -6.03 -7.02
CA PHE A 118 9.69 -6.53 -5.87
C PHE A 118 10.70 -6.73 -4.75
N ALA A 119 10.41 -6.21 -3.57
CA ALA A 119 11.14 -6.61 -2.39
C ALA A 119 10.95 -8.11 -2.21
N ASP A 120 12.05 -8.85 -2.07
CA ASP A 120 12.01 -10.29 -1.84
C ASP A 120 11.11 -10.58 -0.64
N ARG A 121 10.28 -11.62 -0.76
CA ARG A 121 9.48 -12.09 0.36
C ARG A 121 10.42 -12.63 1.43
N LEU A 122 10.07 -12.39 2.66
CA LEU A 122 10.76 -13.03 3.78
C LEU A 122 10.44 -14.53 3.77
N THR A 123 11.41 -15.34 4.12
CA THR A 123 11.10 -16.73 4.45
C THR A 123 10.16 -16.80 5.65
N PRO A 124 9.36 -17.86 5.82
CA PRO A 124 8.47 -17.99 6.98
C PRO A 124 9.19 -17.80 8.33
N ARG A 125 10.41 -18.31 8.45
CA ARG A 125 11.25 -18.15 9.66
C ARG A 125 11.67 -16.69 9.89
N GLU A 126 12.07 -15.98 8.84
CA GLU A 126 12.45 -14.57 8.91
C GLU A 126 11.24 -13.69 9.24
N ALA A 127 10.10 -13.94 8.62
CA ALA A 127 8.86 -13.24 8.89
C ALA A 127 8.44 -13.40 10.35
N GLN A 128 8.45 -14.61 10.89
CA GLN A 128 8.14 -14.89 12.29
C GLN A 128 9.16 -14.27 13.26
N ARG A 129 10.47 -14.32 12.92
CA ARG A 129 11.52 -13.69 13.71
C ARG A 129 11.31 -12.18 13.76
N THR A 130 11.05 -11.56 12.63
CA THR A 130 10.81 -10.12 12.53
C THR A 130 9.54 -9.72 13.29
N LEU A 131 8.44 -10.46 13.13
CA LEU A 131 7.24 -10.25 13.92
C LEU A 131 7.50 -10.33 15.43
N ARG A 132 8.29 -11.30 15.88
CA ARG A 132 8.64 -11.46 17.31
C ARG A 132 9.35 -10.22 17.84
N VAL A 133 10.29 -9.68 17.09
CA VAL A 133 11.01 -8.45 17.46
C VAL A 133 10.05 -7.26 17.49
N LEU A 134 9.25 -7.06 16.44
CA LEU A 134 8.29 -5.95 16.34
C LEU A 134 7.21 -6.04 17.43
N ALA A 135 6.76 -7.24 17.78
CA ALA A 135 5.76 -7.47 18.81
C ALA A 135 6.29 -7.36 20.26
N GLY A 136 7.61 -7.50 20.43
CA GLY A 136 8.27 -7.44 21.73
C GLY A 136 8.66 -6.02 22.16
N HIS A 137 8.78 -5.07 21.23
CA HIS A 137 9.29 -3.74 21.51
C HIS A 137 8.35 -2.66 21.00
N HIS A 138 7.69 -1.97 21.93
CA HIS A 138 6.90 -0.79 21.63
C HIS A 138 7.81 0.40 21.34
N PRO A 139 7.82 1.00 20.14
CA PRO A 139 8.70 2.10 19.80
C PRO A 139 8.36 3.38 20.57
N ALA A 140 9.37 4.06 21.10
CA ALA A 140 9.19 5.36 21.72
C ALA A 140 8.55 6.37 20.74
N GLY A 141 7.55 7.11 21.19
CA GLY A 141 6.83 8.10 20.39
C GLY A 141 5.74 7.54 19.46
N MET A 142 5.54 6.24 19.42
CA MET A 142 4.41 5.61 18.75
C MET A 142 3.27 5.39 19.76
N LEU A 143 2.03 5.67 19.36
CA LEU A 143 0.86 5.34 20.17
C LEU A 143 0.73 3.84 20.35
N GLN A 144 0.47 3.37 21.57
CA GLN A 144 0.28 1.96 21.90
C GLN A 144 -0.72 1.27 20.95
N ALA A 145 -1.90 1.86 20.78
CA ALA A 145 -2.92 1.31 19.89
C ALA A 145 -2.47 1.26 18.42
N THR A 146 -1.67 2.21 17.96
CA THR A 146 -1.13 2.19 16.59
C THR A 146 -0.10 1.08 16.40
N TRP A 147 0.77 0.89 17.39
CA TRP A 147 1.73 -0.21 17.41
C TRP A 147 1.03 -1.57 17.39
N GLU A 148 0.08 -1.79 18.32
CA GLU A 148 -0.64 -3.06 18.42
C GLU A 148 -1.41 -3.39 17.13
N ARG A 149 -2.07 -2.39 16.53
CA ARG A 149 -2.73 -2.56 15.23
C ARG A 149 -1.75 -2.95 14.13
N SER A 150 -0.60 -2.28 14.05
CA SER A 150 0.40 -2.54 13.01
C SER A 150 1.00 -3.94 13.14
N VAL A 151 1.29 -4.38 14.37
CA VAL A 151 1.77 -5.73 14.64
C VAL A 151 0.70 -6.78 14.30
N ALA A 152 -0.57 -6.51 14.61
CA ALA A 152 -1.68 -7.40 14.29
C ALA A 152 -1.88 -7.57 12.77
N VAL A 153 -1.74 -6.47 11.98
CA VAL A 153 -1.80 -6.56 10.51
C VAL A 153 -0.69 -7.45 9.96
N ILE A 154 0.53 -7.30 10.46
CA ILE A 154 1.67 -8.16 10.07
C ILE A 154 1.42 -9.62 10.46
N ALA A 155 0.90 -9.86 11.66
CA ALA A 155 0.56 -11.20 12.12
C ALA A 155 -0.47 -11.90 11.21
N LEU A 156 -1.48 -11.17 10.71
CA LEU A 156 -2.45 -11.70 9.76
C LEU A 156 -1.84 -11.92 8.38
N ALA A 157 -0.96 -11.04 7.91
CA ALA A 157 -0.25 -11.23 6.65
C ALA A 157 0.57 -12.53 6.64
N ILE A 158 1.26 -12.82 7.76
CA ILE A 158 2.00 -14.06 7.93
C ILE A 158 1.06 -15.28 7.98
N ALA A 159 -0.03 -15.18 8.73
CA ALA A 159 -0.95 -16.31 8.91
C ALA A 159 -1.74 -16.67 7.64
N SER A 160 -2.09 -15.69 6.82
CA SER A 160 -2.94 -15.89 5.64
C SER A 160 -2.19 -15.82 4.31
N GLY A 161 -0.94 -15.36 4.29
CA GLY A 161 -0.23 -15.06 3.05
C GLY A 161 -0.82 -13.90 2.25
N GLN A 162 -1.80 -13.17 2.80
CA GLN A 162 -2.58 -12.17 2.09
C GLN A 162 -2.06 -10.73 2.31
N GLY A 163 -2.12 -9.92 1.25
CA GLY A 163 -1.72 -8.54 1.27
C GLY A 163 -2.80 -7.59 1.81
N LEU A 164 -2.46 -6.30 1.89
CA LEU A 164 -3.30 -5.27 2.50
C LEU A 164 -4.70 -5.16 1.87
N SER A 165 -4.87 -5.37 0.57
CA SER A 165 -6.16 -5.27 -0.10
C SER A 165 -7.17 -6.29 0.39
N ALA A 166 -6.73 -7.49 0.74
CA ALA A 166 -7.55 -8.55 1.31
C ALA A 166 -7.73 -8.38 2.83
N LEU A 167 -6.70 -7.91 3.54
CA LEU A 167 -6.74 -7.74 5.00
C LEU A 167 -7.51 -6.48 5.45
N HIS A 168 -7.55 -5.41 4.63
CA HIS A 168 -8.18 -4.14 5.02
C HIS A 168 -9.70 -4.23 5.23
N PRO A 169 -10.48 -4.97 4.43
CA PRO A 169 -11.94 -5.05 4.60
C PRO A 169 -12.40 -5.98 5.73
N LEU A 170 -11.50 -6.65 6.42
CA LEU A 170 -11.82 -7.61 7.48
C LEU A 170 -12.66 -7.00 8.61
N ARG A 171 -13.54 -7.81 9.18
CA ARG A 171 -14.39 -7.51 10.32
C ARG A 171 -14.00 -8.32 11.54
N LEU A 172 -14.48 -7.93 12.72
CA LEU A 172 -14.24 -8.68 13.96
C LEU A 172 -14.75 -10.12 13.91
N GLN A 173 -15.86 -10.36 13.22
CA GLN A 173 -16.43 -11.71 13.04
C GLN A 173 -15.56 -12.63 12.18
N ASP A 174 -14.68 -12.07 11.35
CA ASP A 174 -13.76 -12.85 10.52
C ASP A 174 -12.59 -13.40 11.34
N LEU A 175 -12.39 -12.91 12.59
CA LEU A 175 -11.32 -13.30 13.50
C LEU A 175 -11.87 -14.15 14.65
N ASP A 176 -11.65 -15.45 14.58
CA ASP A 176 -12.08 -16.45 15.57
C ASP A 176 -10.89 -16.87 16.45
N LEU A 177 -10.62 -16.08 17.51
CA LEU A 177 -9.52 -16.33 18.44
C LEU A 177 -9.84 -17.40 19.51
N GLU A 178 -11.11 -17.75 19.68
CA GLU A 178 -11.57 -18.67 20.73
C GLU A 178 -11.68 -20.11 20.21
N ARG A 179 -11.46 -20.30 18.92
CA ARG A 179 -11.51 -21.61 18.27
C ARG A 179 -10.44 -22.55 18.83
N SER A 180 -10.88 -23.76 19.21
CA SER A 180 -10.00 -24.88 19.58
C SER A 180 -9.91 -25.87 18.41
N PRO A 181 -8.75 -26.48 18.12
CA PRO A 181 -7.48 -26.31 18.83
C PRO A 181 -6.68 -25.05 18.44
N LEU A 182 -6.98 -24.43 17.30
CA LEU A 182 -6.24 -23.26 16.80
C LEU A 182 -7.17 -22.11 16.46
N PRO A 183 -6.87 -20.89 16.90
CA PRO A 183 -7.45 -19.66 16.36
C PRO A 183 -7.30 -19.57 14.84
N ARG A 184 -8.22 -18.86 14.20
CA ARG A 184 -8.23 -18.74 12.73
C ARG A 184 -8.77 -17.38 12.27
N ILE A 185 -8.50 -17.06 11.03
CA ILE A 185 -9.01 -15.85 10.33
C ILE A 185 -9.67 -16.27 9.02
N CYS A 186 -10.79 -15.65 8.68
CA CYS A 186 -11.43 -15.77 7.38
C CYS A 186 -11.02 -14.62 6.48
N VAL A 187 -10.39 -14.88 5.34
CA VAL A 187 -10.03 -13.88 4.33
C VAL A 187 -10.61 -14.33 3.00
N ASP A 188 -11.43 -13.48 2.37
CA ASP A 188 -12.11 -13.78 1.11
C ASP A 188 -12.86 -15.12 1.11
N GLY A 189 -13.46 -15.48 2.26
CA GLY A 189 -14.23 -16.72 2.45
C GLY A 189 -13.40 -17.96 2.78
N GLN A 190 -12.09 -17.86 2.81
CA GLN A 190 -11.18 -18.95 3.17
C GLN A 190 -10.67 -18.79 4.61
N TRP A 191 -10.65 -19.88 5.37
CA TRP A 191 -10.16 -19.92 6.75
C TRP A 191 -8.69 -20.31 6.81
N TYR A 192 -7.89 -19.47 7.50
CA TYR A 192 -6.46 -19.70 7.74
C TYR A 192 -6.20 -19.89 9.23
N PRO A 193 -5.48 -20.95 9.65
CA PRO A 193 -5.13 -21.15 11.05
C PRO A 193 -4.04 -20.17 11.50
N ILE A 194 -4.14 -19.69 12.74
CA ILE A 194 -3.12 -18.82 13.35
C ILE A 194 -2.23 -19.70 14.25
N ILE A 195 -1.22 -20.29 13.64
CA ILE A 195 -0.37 -21.30 14.29
C ILE A 195 0.61 -20.66 15.29
N ASP A 196 1.22 -19.53 14.91
CA ASP A 196 2.27 -18.90 15.70
C ASP A 196 1.75 -18.23 16.98
N ALA A 197 2.40 -18.54 18.11
CA ALA A 197 2.00 -18.02 19.42
C ALA A 197 2.19 -16.49 19.55
N VAL A 198 3.13 -15.89 18.82
CA VAL A 198 3.34 -14.44 18.82
C VAL A 198 2.20 -13.77 18.08
N SER A 199 1.80 -14.29 16.91
CA SER A 199 0.65 -13.85 16.14
C SER A 199 -0.63 -13.90 16.97
N ARG A 200 -0.89 -15.02 17.65
CA ARG A 200 -2.06 -15.14 18.53
C ARG A 200 -2.10 -14.09 19.63
N ARG A 201 -0.98 -13.85 20.30
CA ARG A 201 -0.88 -12.82 21.35
C ARG A 201 -1.03 -11.40 20.79
N ALA A 202 -0.46 -11.13 19.63
CA ALA A 202 -0.61 -9.82 18.97
C ALA A 202 -2.06 -9.52 18.61
N LEU A 203 -2.78 -10.51 18.07
CA LEU A 203 -4.18 -10.39 17.70
C LEU A 203 -5.10 -10.27 18.93
N ALA A 204 -4.82 -11.03 19.98
CA ALA A 204 -5.55 -10.90 21.24
C ALA A 204 -5.38 -9.50 21.88
N ARG A 205 -4.15 -8.96 21.87
CA ARG A 205 -3.89 -7.58 22.33
C ARG A 205 -4.66 -6.57 21.49
N TRP A 206 -4.60 -6.70 20.16
CA TRP A 206 -5.35 -5.81 19.29
C TRP A 206 -6.86 -5.90 19.52
N LYS A 207 -7.43 -7.12 19.67
CA LYS A 207 -8.85 -7.30 19.98
C LYS A 207 -9.24 -6.54 21.26
N ALA A 208 -8.45 -6.65 22.32
CA ALA A 208 -8.68 -5.92 23.58
C ALA A 208 -8.56 -4.40 23.40
N THR A 209 -7.54 -3.93 22.70
CA THR A 209 -7.37 -2.49 22.39
C THR A 209 -8.49 -1.97 21.50
N HIS A 210 -8.91 -2.73 20.50
CA HIS A 210 -10.05 -2.40 19.66
C HIS A 210 -11.31 -2.21 20.50
N GLN A 211 -11.61 -3.16 21.40
CA GLN A 211 -12.74 -3.08 22.32
C GLN A 211 -12.66 -1.83 23.20
N ALA A 212 -11.50 -1.53 23.78
CA ALA A 212 -11.30 -0.33 24.60
C ALA A 212 -11.51 0.96 23.79
N LEU A 213 -11.04 1.00 22.53
CA LEU A 213 -11.20 2.17 21.66
C LEU A 213 -12.65 2.38 21.20
N THR A 214 -13.45 1.33 21.14
CA THR A 214 -14.82 1.36 20.61
C THR A 214 -15.90 1.31 21.70
N ALA A 215 -15.55 1.05 22.95
CA ALA A 215 -16.46 0.88 24.07
C ALA A 215 -17.04 2.19 24.66
N GLY A 216 -16.62 3.38 24.19
CA GLY A 216 -17.02 4.66 24.79
C GLY A 216 -18.44 5.12 24.42
N GLU A 217 -18.90 6.24 25.05
CA GLU A 217 -20.22 6.86 24.82
C GLU A 217 -20.55 7.15 23.35
N LEU A 218 -19.54 7.27 22.50
CA LEU A 218 -19.69 7.40 21.05
C LEU A 218 -20.33 6.19 20.38
N LYS A 219 -20.34 5.01 21.03
CA LYS A 219 -21.03 3.81 20.56
C LYS A 219 -22.55 4.04 20.50
N VAL A 220 -23.09 4.74 21.50
CA VAL A 220 -24.52 5.07 21.58
C VAL A 220 -24.89 6.14 20.56
N LEU A 221 -24.04 7.16 20.39
CA LEU A 221 -24.29 8.28 19.47
C LEU A 221 -24.19 7.89 17.99
N LYS A 222 -23.52 6.78 17.66
CA LYS A 222 -23.30 6.33 16.28
C LYS A 222 -24.09 5.10 15.87
N GLY A 223 -25.03 4.65 16.71
CA GLY A 223 -26.06 3.68 16.33
C GLY A 223 -25.60 2.24 16.17
N GLY A 224 -24.47 1.80 16.71
CA GLY A 224 -24.14 0.40 16.61
C GLY A 224 -22.75 -0.03 17.07
N ASN A 225 -22.49 -1.31 16.99
CA ASN A 225 -21.18 -1.91 17.19
C ASN A 225 -20.27 -1.54 16.00
N VAL A 226 -19.00 -1.29 16.30
CA VAL A 226 -17.99 -1.12 15.26
C VAL A 226 -17.50 -2.51 14.88
N ASP A 227 -17.90 -2.98 13.71
CA ASP A 227 -17.59 -4.34 13.23
C ASP A 227 -16.28 -4.41 12.46
N GLU A 228 -15.78 -3.28 11.96
CA GLU A 228 -14.51 -3.23 11.24
C GLU A 228 -13.35 -3.64 12.14
N LEU A 229 -12.51 -4.57 11.66
CA LEU A 229 -11.34 -5.03 12.41
C LEU A 229 -10.30 -3.89 12.61
N TRP A 230 -10.20 -2.99 11.63
CA TRP A 230 -9.22 -1.91 11.65
C TRP A 230 -9.88 -0.56 11.89
N VAL A 231 -9.68 0.00 13.07
CA VAL A 231 -10.18 1.35 13.43
C VAL A 231 -9.05 2.36 13.52
N THR A 232 -9.41 3.64 13.45
CA THR A 232 -8.44 4.73 13.64
C THR A 232 -7.93 4.75 15.07
N THR A 233 -6.61 4.94 15.25
CA THR A 233 -5.96 4.98 16.56
C THR A 233 -5.53 6.38 16.98
N ALA A 234 -5.65 7.38 16.08
CA ALA A 234 -5.25 8.75 16.36
C ALA A 234 -6.19 9.40 17.40
N PRO A 235 -5.64 10.12 18.40
CA PRO A 235 -6.45 10.87 19.37
C PRO A 235 -7.29 11.96 18.68
N GLY A 236 -8.46 12.29 19.26
CA GLY A 236 -9.30 13.41 18.82
C GLY A 236 -10.05 13.20 17.49
N ARG A 237 -9.92 12.05 16.83
CA ARG A 237 -10.75 11.71 15.66
C ARG A 237 -11.90 10.79 16.05
N PRO A 238 -13.09 10.96 15.46
CA PRO A 238 -14.20 10.04 15.68
C PRO A 238 -13.77 8.62 15.35
N ARG A 239 -13.77 7.72 16.32
CA ARG A 239 -13.25 6.35 16.20
C ARG A 239 -14.32 5.36 15.76
N GLY A 240 -15.58 5.73 15.95
CA GLY A 240 -16.69 4.83 15.69
C GLY A 240 -17.16 4.88 14.25
N GLY A 241 -17.41 3.70 13.65
CA GLY A 241 -18.12 3.53 12.41
C GLY A 241 -17.36 3.91 11.15
N LYS A 242 -16.03 4.04 11.21
CA LYS A 242 -15.20 4.21 10.02
C LYS A 242 -13.97 3.32 10.14
N PRO A 243 -13.76 2.40 9.19
CA PRO A 243 -12.53 1.64 9.14
C PRO A 243 -11.32 2.57 9.06
N ALA A 244 -10.18 2.11 9.52
CA ALA A 244 -8.95 2.85 9.30
C ALA A 244 -8.77 3.05 7.78
N PRO A 245 -8.44 4.28 7.32
CA PRO A 245 -8.22 4.49 5.89
C PRO A 245 -7.16 3.52 5.38
N PRO A 246 -7.31 2.92 4.20
CA PRO A 246 -6.33 1.99 3.64
C PRO A 246 -4.90 2.54 3.66
N ALA A 247 -4.74 3.83 3.39
CA ALA A 247 -3.45 4.51 3.45
C ALA A 247 -2.85 4.63 4.86
N GLY A 248 -3.66 4.54 5.91
CA GLY A 248 -3.22 4.66 7.30
C GLY A 248 -2.47 3.42 7.80
N LEU A 249 -2.84 2.22 7.33
CA LEU A 249 -2.20 0.97 7.74
C LEU A 249 -0.75 0.87 7.22
N PRO A 250 -0.46 1.05 5.91
CA PRO A 250 0.91 1.04 5.40
C PRO A 250 1.79 2.13 6.01
N ALA A 251 1.24 3.32 6.27
CA ALA A 251 1.98 4.40 6.92
C ALA A 251 2.38 4.03 8.35
N ALA A 252 1.49 3.40 9.11
CA ALA A 252 1.77 2.93 10.46
C ALA A 252 2.83 1.82 10.48
N ILE A 253 2.80 0.90 9.54
CA ILE A 253 3.80 -0.17 9.40
C ILE A 253 5.18 0.41 9.07
N ARG A 254 5.28 1.37 8.15
CA ARG A 254 6.54 2.08 7.85
C ARG A 254 7.09 2.84 9.06
N THR A 255 6.21 3.46 9.85
CA THR A 255 6.61 4.15 11.08
C THR A 255 7.14 3.17 12.12
N LEU A 256 6.50 2.03 12.27
CA LEU A 256 6.95 0.96 13.15
C LEU A 256 8.32 0.42 12.74
N GLU A 257 8.52 0.18 11.45
CA GLU A 257 9.79 -0.28 10.91
C GLU A 257 10.93 0.75 11.14
N ALA A 258 10.66 2.03 10.83
CA ALA A 258 11.65 3.10 11.04
C ALA A 258 12.02 3.27 12.52
N ALA A 259 11.05 3.13 13.44
CA ALA A 259 11.31 3.18 14.87
C ALA A 259 12.13 1.96 15.33
N HIS A 260 11.83 0.78 14.81
CA HIS A 260 12.60 -0.43 15.09
C HIS A 260 14.07 -0.31 14.65
N ARG A 261 14.37 0.25 13.48
CA ARG A 261 15.76 0.52 13.05
C ARG A 261 16.53 1.38 14.03
N LYS A 262 15.88 2.42 14.55
CA LYS A 262 16.52 3.31 15.55
C LYS A 262 16.85 2.59 16.83
N LEU A 263 16.02 1.64 17.26
CA LEU A 263 16.23 0.90 18.52
C LEU A 263 17.28 -0.20 18.41
N THR A 264 17.33 -0.88 17.27
CA THR A 264 18.18 -2.07 17.15
C THR A 264 19.53 -1.79 16.50
N GLY A 265 19.72 -0.61 15.90
CA GLY A 265 20.92 -0.31 15.10
C GLY A 265 21.07 -1.21 13.86
N LEU A 266 20.19 -2.17 13.68
CA LEU A 266 20.18 -3.08 12.54
C LEU A 266 19.60 -2.35 11.35
N ALA A 267 20.42 -1.98 10.39
CA ALA A 267 20.00 -1.66 9.04
C ALA A 267 19.41 -2.94 8.44
N LEU A 268 18.12 -3.13 8.56
CA LEU A 268 17.37 -4.04 7.72
C LEU A 268 17.42 -3.41 6.31
N GLY A 269 18.27 -3.86 5.42
CA GLY A 269 18.66 -3.26 4.14
C GLY A 269 17.63 -2.39 3.41
N ALA A 270 16.45 -2.88 3.13
CA ALA A 270 15.31 -2.16 2.54
C ALA A 270 14.20 -1.90 3.58
N PRO A 271 13.31 -0.91 3.36
CA PRO A 271 12.10 -0.75 4.16
C PRO A 271 11.26 -2.03 4.12
N LEU A 272 10.84 -2.53 5.29
CA LEU A 272 9.92 -3.65 5.37
C LEU A 272 8.55 -3.22 4.84
N LEU A 273 8.04 -3.95 3.87
CA LEU A 273 6.71 -3.80 3.33
C LEU A 273 5.83 -4.94 3.82
N LEU A 274 4.53 -4.70 3.95
CA LEU A 274 3.59 -5.74 4.37
C LEU A 274 3.62 -6.95 3.43
N GLU A 275 3.78 -6.70 2.15
CA GLU A 275 3.85 -7.72 1.09
C GLU A 275 5.00 -8.72 1.29
N GLN A 276 6.07 -8.34 1.99
CA GLN A 276 7.20 -9.23 2.30
C GLN A 276 6.83 -10.28 3.35
N PHE A 277 5.82 -10.01 4.19
CA PHE A 277 5.31 -10.94 5.19
C PHE A 277 4.25 -11.91 4.65
N CYS A 278 3.80 -11.73 3.41
CA CYS A 278 2.87 -12.63 2.75
C CYS A 278 3.64 -13.89 2.31
N THR A 279 4.07 -14.70 3.27
CA THR A 279 4.81 -15.93 3.01
C THR A 279 3.84 -16.97 2.43
N VAL A 280 4.17 -17.52 1.27
CA VAL A 280 3.54 -18.76 0.79
C VAL A 280 4.33 -19.89 1.44
N GLU A 281 3.66 -20.84 2.07
CA GLU A 281 4.29 -22.11 2.39
C GLU A 281 4.66 -22.74 1.03
N ASP A 282 5.95 -22.92 0.78
CA ASP A 282 6.41 -23.73 -0.34
C ASP A 282 5.96 -25.17 -0.01
N ASP A 283 5.00 -25.67 -0.79
CA ASP A 283 4.50 -27.06 -0.68
C ASP A 283 5.62 -28.12 -0.87
N GLU A 284 6.83 -27.71 -1.23
CA GLU A 284 7.99 -28.56 -1.41
C GLU A 284 8.55 -29.14 -0.09
N GLU A 285 8.39 -28.46 1.08
CA GLU A 285 8.86 -29.02 2.35
C GLU A 285 7.96 -30.16 2.89
N HIS A 286 6.71 -30.23 2.43
CA HIS A 286 5.79 -31.31 2.83
C HIS A 286 5.97 -32.59 2.00
N GLN A 287 6.54 -32.51 0.81
CA GLN A 287 6.86 -33.70 0.00
C GLN A 287 8.14 -34.39 0.46
N ALA A 288 9.11 -33.66 0.97
CA ALA A 288 10.37 -34.24 1.47
C ALA A 288 10.24 -34.91 2.85
N ALA A 289 9.16 -34.68 3.57
CA ALA A 289 8.87 -35.34 4.87
C ALA A 289 7.97 -36.59 4.74
N ALA A 290 7.47 -36.87 3.54
CA ALA A 290 6.60 -38.01 3.24
C ALA A 290 7.30 -39.13 2.44
N GLU A 291 8.57 -38.96 2.07
CA GLU A 291 9.48 -39.99 1.56
C GLU A 291 10.43 -40.48 2.68
#